data_0d8dd948f1e8eacefce32b6375f2ff2a
#
_entry.id   0d8dd948f1e8eacefce32b6375f2ff2a
#
_cell.length_a   1.000
_cell.length_b   1.000
_cell.length_c   1.000
_cell.angle_alpha   90.00
_cell.angle_beta   90.00
_cell.angle_gamma   90.00
#
_symmetry.space_group_name_H-M   'P 1'
#
loop_
_entity.id
_entity.type
_entity.pdbx_description
1 polymer ?
#
loop_
_entity_poly.entity_id
_entity_poly.type
_entity_poly.pdbx_seq_one_letter_code
_entity_poly.pdbx_strand_id
1 'polypeptide(L)'
;SSFPDPADYEKILIINPNMAPLVPIDINAFGDNATVDLTDAVLSMPSLAYRGRAITNFYGNYLALEYSQVGPEFNSLANPYLVKNKREWSISDKFKLLQNRLMLTLGYKYQDDDILTIVEKIKSQNTLSLGVNALPGPGLPTLNFTYRSIGRDNGTTERVQLTDTTSTDNRENTHTNNVMVNINHRFDLIWSHSLSGTFVDVAKEDKFSDRADDFVDPAMSTQVINISLTTRYTIPLKTSFNFTANSSELSTGPGQRGTQDFLTANFDAEYPFINNLLLVKGGINTARGTGMVDMSWLGFKGGIRWRIMDDFSLNTQGEFRSKKTGGINKNTIIARANLEYSF
;
A
#
# COMPACT_ATOMS: atom_id res chain seq x y z
N SER A 1 -40.13 2.90 -35.21
CA SER A 1 -40.21 1.72 -34.34
C SER A 1 -40.35 2.20 -32.91
N SER A 2 -41.59 2.14 -32.41
CA SER A 2 -41.87 2.40 -30.99
C SER A 2 -41.29 1.26 -30.18
N PHE A 3 -40.57 1.56 -29.12
CA PHE A 3 -40.25 0.57 -28.11
C PHE A 3 -41.57 0.00 -27.57
N PRO A 4 -41.64 -1.33 -27.35
CA PRO A 4 -42.81 -1.93 -26.73
C PRO A 4 -43.05 -1.33 -25.35
N ASP A 5 -44.32 -1.16 -24.96
CA ASP A 5 -44.67 -0.63 -23.64
C ASP A 5 -44.19 -1.62 -22.55
N PRO A 6 -43.46 -1.18 -21.52
CA PRO A 6 -43.09 -2.03 -20.41
C PRO A 6 -44.25 -2.76 -19.73
N ALA A 7 -45.45 -2.21 -19.78
CA ALA A 7 -46.67 -2.82 -19.25
C ALA A 7 -47.11 -4.10 -20.01
N ASP A 8 -46.59 -4.34 -21.22
CA ASP A 8 -46.88 -5.54 -22.01
C ASP A 8 -46.08 -6.78 -21.57
N TYR A 9 -45.20 -6.65 -20.61
CA TYR A 9 -44.33 -7.76 -20.13
C TYR A 9 -44.59 -8.07 -18.65
N GLU A 10 -44.97 -9.30 -18.37
CA GLU A 10 -45.01 -9.78 -16.97
C GLU A 10 -43.62 -9.87 -16.33
N LYS A 11 -42.58 -9.98 -17.14
CA LYS A 11 -41.19 -10.08 -16.67
C LYS A 11 -40.22 -9.42 -17.63
N ILE A 12 -39.33 -8.59 -17.12
CA ILE A 12 -38.21 -8.04 -17.88
C ILE A 12 -36.98 -8.92 -17.63
N LEU A 13 -36.39 -9.41 -18.71
CA LEU A 13 -35.16 -10.17 -18.71
C LEU A 13 -33.99 -9.25 -19.09
N ILE A 14 -33.11 -8.95 -18.15
CA ILE A 14 -31.93 -8.15 -18.44
C ILE A 14 -30.78 -9.09 -18.75
N ILE A 15 -30.30 -9.02 -19.99
CA ILE A 15 -29.18 -9.81 -20.48
C ILE A 15 -27.94 -8.91 -20.52
N ASN A 16 -26.95 -9.19 -19.70
CA ASN A 16 -25.61 -8.66 -19.87
C ASN A 16 -24.73 -9.76 -20.48
N PRO A 17 -24.15 -9.61 -21.67
CA PRO A 17 -23.35 -10.65 -22.33
C PRO A 17 -22.09 -11.05 -21.55
N ASN A 18 -21.67 -10.23 -20.56
CA ASN A 18 -20.52 -10.50 -19.71
C ASN A 18 -20.90 -11.01 -18.31
N MET A 19 -22.18 -11.25 -18.05
CA MET A 19 -22.70 -11.66 -16.74
C MET A 19 -23.71 -12.78 -16.90
N ALA A 20 -23.52 -13.90 -16.25
CA ALA A 20 -24.55 -14.87 -15.97
C ALA A 20 -24.81 -14.86 -14.45
N PRO A 21 -26.03 -14.92 -13.97
CA PRO A 21 -27.25 -15.35 -14.63
C PRO A 21 -28.22 -14.22 -14.98
N LEU A 22 -29.19 -14.56 -15.83
CA LEU A 22 -30.38 -13.78 -16.10
C LEU A 22 -31.20 -13.63 -14.80
N VAL A 23 -31.44 -12.39 -14.37
CA VAL A 23 -32.33 -12.12 -13.24
C VAL A 23 -33.68 -11.69 -13.80
N PRO A 24 -34.74 -12.49 -13.71
CA PRO A 24 -36.06 -12.08 -14.05
C PRO A 24 -36.58 -11.10 -13.00
N ILE A 25 -36.94 -9.89 -13.42
CA ILE A 25 -37.62 -8.93 -12.56
C ILE A 25 -39.14 -9.13 -12.78
N ASP A 26 -39.85 -9.51 -11.72
CA ASP A 26 -41.30 -9.60 -11.74
C ASP A 26 -41.89 -8.21 -11.52
N ILE A 27 -42.40 -7.59 -12.59
CA ILE A 27 -42.96 -6.24 -12.54
C ILE A 27 -44.27 -6.24 -11.74
N ASN A 28 -45.01 -7.34 -11.69
CA ASN A 28 -46.27 -7.44 -10.94
C ASN A 28 -46.07 -7.49 -9.41
N ALA A 29 -44.84 -7.72 -8.96
CA ALA A 29 -44.49 -7.64 -7.53
C ALA A 29 -44.48 -6.18 -6.99
N PHE A 30 -44.50 -5.21 -7.89
CA PHE A 30 -44.56 -3.79 -7.58
C PHE A 30 -46.02 -3.35 -7.77
N GLY A 31 -46.84 -3.37 -6.74
CA GLY A 31 -48.28 -3.00 -6.83
C GLY A 31 -48.57 -1.68 -7.53
N ASP A 32 -49.84 -1.46 -7.93
CA ASP A 32 -50.34 -0.39 -8.81
C ASP A 32 -50.01 1.07 -8.45
N ASN A 33 -49.33 1.33 -7.33
CA ASN A 33 -48.96 2.68 -6.85
C ASN A 33 -47.45 2.90 -6.65
N ALA A 34 -46.60 1.95 -6.98
CA ALA A 34 -45.17 2.13 -6.87
C ALA A 34 -44.60 2.66 -8.18
N THR A 35 -44.23 3.94 -8.23
CA THR A 35 -43.30 4.43 -9.23
C THR A 35 -41.94 3.75 -8.96
N VAL A 36 -41.77 2.55 -9.53
CA VAL A 36 -40.50 1.86 -9.50
C VAL A 36 -39.54 2.66 -10.38
N ASP A 37 -38.55 3.28 -9.76
CA ASP A 37 -37.44 3.79 -10.54
C ASP A 37 -36.66 2.59 -11.08
N LEU A 38 -36.93 2.26 -12.35
CA LEU A 38 -36.29 1.15 -13.06
C LEU A 38 -34.75 1.29 -12.99
N THR A 39 -34.29 2.52 -12.92
CA THR A 39 -32.87 2.84 -12.80
C THR A 39 -32.29 2.35 -11.46
N ASP A 40 -33.00 2.63 -10.37
CA ASP A 40 -32.60 2.16 -9.04
C ASP A 40 -32.67 0.63 -8.92
N ALA A 41 -33.72 0.02 -9.50
CA ALA A 41 -33.84 -1.44 -9.50
C ALA A 41 -32.72 -2.12 -10.29
N VAL A 42 -32.31 -1.56 -11.43
CA VAL A 42 -31.20 -2.09 -12.22
C VAL A 42 -29.88 -1.86 -11.52
N LEU A 43 -29.65 -0.66 -10.96
CA LEU A 43 -28.38 -0.31 -10.31
C LEU A 43 -28.15 -1.04 -9.00
N SER A 44 -29.21 -1.52 -8.33
CA SER A 44 -29.15 -2.33 -7.10
C SER A 44 -29.03 -3.83 -7.32
N MET A 45 -28.97 -4.32 -8.57
CA MET A 45 -28.88 -5.76 -8.84
C MET A 45 -27.63 -6.39 -8.22
N PRO A 46 -27.79 -7.53 -7.49
CA PRO A 46 -26.67 -8.21 -6.82
C PRO A 46 -25.58 -8.70 -7.79
N SER A 47 -25.94 -8.98 -9.02
CA SER A 47 -25.04 -9.50 -10.06
C SER A 47 -24.43 -8.40 -10.94
N LEU A 48 -24.68 -7.13 -10.65
CA LEU A 48 -24.19 -6.02 -11.45
C LEU A 48 -22.87 -5.46 -10.92
N ALA A 49 -21.95 -5.14 -11.83
CA ALA A 49 -20.80 -4.30 -11.52
C ALA A 49 -20.71 -3.16 -12.52
N TYR A 50 -20.52 -1.96 -12.02
CA TYR A 50 -20.37 -0.78 -12.87
C TYR A 50 -19.44 0.25 -12.24
N ARG A 51 -18.89 1.11 -13.09
CA ARG A 51 -18.01 2.19 -12.71
C ARG A 51 -18.28 3.41 -13.58
N GLY A 52 -18.48 4.54 -12.94
CA GLY A 52 -18.56 5.84 -13.57
C GLY A 52 -17.36 6.71 -13.14
N ARG A 53 -16.77 7.42 -14.08
CA ARG A 53 -15.69 8.36 -13.80
C ARG A 53 -15.87 9.64 -14.61
N ALA A 54 -15.83 10.77 -13.92
CA ALA A 54 -15.82 12.10 -14.53
C ALA A 54 -14.48 12.78 -14.24
N ILE A 55 -13.87 13.35 -15.26
CA ILE A 55 -12.59 14.03 -15.16
C ILE A 55 -12.74 15.41 -15.79
N THR A 56 -12.25 16.43 -15.08
CA THR A 56 -12.14 17.78 -15.64
C THR A 56 -10.75 18.35 -15.41
N ASN A 57 -10.27 19.08 -16.42
CA ASN A 57 -9.00 19.82 -16.34
C ASN A 57 -9.32 21.29 -16.47
N PHE A 58 -8.99 22.08 -15.45
CA PHE A 58 -9.30 23.51 -15.41
C PHE A 58 -8.16 24.28 -14.75
N TYR A 59 -7.59 25.26 -15.45
CA TYR A 59 -6.50 26.14 -14.97
C TYR A 59 -5.35 25.42 -14.25
N GLY A 60 -4.91 24.27 -14.79
CA GLY A 60 -3.83 23.48 -14.18
C GLY A 60 -4.26 22.55 -13.04
N ASN A 61 -5.56 22.54 -12.71
CA ASN A 61 -6.14 21.60 -11.78
C ASN A 61 -6.68 20.38 -12.53
N TYR A 62 -6.58 19.23 -11.89
CA TYR A 62 -7.15 17.97 -12.39
C TYR A 62 -8.08 17.43 -11.32
N LEU A 63 -9.39 17.57 -11.54
CA LEU A 63 -10.42 17.03 -10.67
C LEU A 63 -10.96 15.73 -11.27
N ALA A 64 -11.00 14.68 -10.47
CA ALA A 64 -11.60 13.40 -10.81
C ALA A 64 -12.63 13.00 -9.76
N LEU A 65 -13.82 12.66 -10.24
CA LEU A 65 -14.90 12.06 -9.47
C LEU A 65 -15.07 10.62 -9.97
N GLU A 66 -15.19 9.68 -9.05
CA GLU A 66 -15.38 8.29 -9.41
C GLU A 66 -16.41 7.64 -8.49
N TYR A 67 -17.28 6.85 -9.09
CA TYR A 67 -18.20 5.95 -8.40
C TYR A 67 -18.05 4.55 -8.98
N SER A 68 -18.01 3.54 -8.12
CA SER A 68 -17.99 2.14 -8.55
C SER A 68 -18.78 1.27 -7.58
N GLN A 69 -19.43 0.27 -8.13
CA GLN A 69 -20.17 -0.73 -7.36
C GLN A 69 -19.90 -2.10 -7.95
N VAL A 70 -19.71 -3.10 -7.07
CA VAL A 70 -19.56 -4.50 -7.43
C VAL A 70 -20.51 -5.30 -6.56
N GLY A 71 -21.56 -5.83 -7.14
CA GLY A 71 -22.58 -6.60 -6.44
C GLY A 71 -22.05 -7.86 -5.79
N PRO A 72 -22.71 -8.38 -4.75
CA PRO A 72 -22.28 -9.57 -4.01
C PRO A 72 -22.26 -10.85 -4.86
N GLU A 73 -23.14 -10.95 -5.85
CA GLU A 73 -23.26 -12.09 -6.75
C GLU A 73 -22.50 -11.91 -8.07
N PHE A 74 -21.81 -10.77 -8.25
CA PHE A 74 -21.03 -10.53 -9.46
C PHE A 74 -19.89 -11.54 -9.60
N ASN A 75 -19.78 -12.19 -10.76
CA ASN A 75 -18.71 -13.09 -11.11
C ASN A 75 -17.93 -12.60 -12.32
N SER A 76 -16.66 -12.33 -12.14
CA SER A 76 -15.76 -11.95 -13.21
C SER A 76 -14.92 -13.14 -13.64
N LEU A 77 -15.05 -13.56 -14.89
CA LEU A 77 -14.19 -14.61 -15.47
C LEU A 77 -12.74 -14.12 -15.66
N ALA A 78 -12.58 -12.81 -15.88
CA ALA A 78 -11.26 -12.22 -16.08
C ALA A 78 -10.51 -11.91 -14.75
N ASN A 79 -11.24 -11.75 -13.65
CA ASN A 79 -10.65 -11.44 -12.36
C ASN A 79 -11.41 -12.17 -11.22
N PRO A 80 -11.07 -13.43 -10.92
CA PRO A 80 -11.73 -14.21 -9.88
C PRO A 80 -11.48 -13.67 -8.46
N TYR A 81 -10.47 -12.81 -8.27
CA TYR A 81 -10.13 -12.20 -6.97
C TYR A 81 -10.78 -10.82 -6.76
N LEU A 82 -11.71 -10.43 -7.63
CA LEU A 82 -12.43 -9.18 -7.48
C LEU A 82 -13.20 -9.16 -6.15
N VAL A 83 -13.00 -8.10 -5.37
CA VAL A 83 -13.74 -7.88 -4.12
C VAL A 83 -15.17 -7.57 -4.45
N LYS A 84 -16.08 -8.44 -4.02
CA LYS A 84 -17.53 -8.32 -4.21
C LYS A 84 -18.18 -7.60 -3.04
N ASN A 85 -19.44 -7.27 -3.19
CA ASN A 85 -20.25 -6.55 -2.20
C ASN A 85 -19.55 -5.26 -1.77
N LYS A 86 -19.30 -4.38 -2.72
CA LYS A 86 -18.53 -3.16 -2.51
C LYS A 86 -19.14 -2.01 -3.29
N ARG A 87 -19.48 -0.94 -2.57
CA ARG A 87 -19.81 0.37 -3.12
C ARG A 87 -18.73 1.37 -2.75
N GLU A 88 -18.29 2.17 -3.68
CA GLU A 88 -17.18 3.09 -3.50
C GLU A 88 -17.42 4.38 -4.26
N TRP A 89 -17.16 5.50 -3.63
CA TRP A 89 -17.03 6.78 -4.32
C TRP A 89 -15.78 7.53 -3.88
N SER A 90 -15.19 8.27 -4.79
CA SER A 90 -14.01 9.05 -4.51
C SER A 90 -14.00 10.37 -5.25
N ILE A 91 -13.38 11.35 -4.63
CA ILE A 91 -13.03 12.64 -5.21
C ILE A 91 -11.53 12.85 -5.05
N SER A 92 -10.86 13.24 -6.11
CA SER A 92 -9.45 13.63 -6.03
C SER A 92 -9.21 14.88 -6.86
N ASP A 93 -8.41 15.78 -6.30
CA ASP A 93 -8.00 17.00 -6.95
C ASP A 93 -6.48 17.15 -6.91
N LYS A 94 -5.90 17.57 -8.05
CA LYS A 94 -4.47 17.81 -8.19
C LYS A 94 -4.25 19.21 -8.70
N PHE A 95 -3.59 20.02 -7.89
CA PHE A 95 -3.24 21.40 -8.20
C PHE A 95 -1.77 21.47 -8.59
N LYS A 96 -1.50 22.14 -9.69
CA LYS A 96 -0.15 22.48 -10.13
C LYS A 96 0.09 23.96 -9.96
N LEU A 97 0.99 24.33 -9.07
CA LEU A 97 1.30 25.69 -8.70
C LEU A 97 2.74 26.03 -9.07
N LEU A 98 3.07 27.31 -9.12
CA LEU A 98 4.43 27.81 -9.33
C LEU A 98 5.10 27.18 -10.56
N GLN A 99 4.43 27.18 -11.70
CA GLN A 99 4.93 26.57 -12.95
C GLN A 99 5.29 25.07 -12.80
N ASN A 100 4.42 24.31 -12.13
CA ASN A 100 4.60 22.89 -11.81
C ASN A 100 5.70 22.58 -10.79
N ARG A 101 6.25 23.57 -10.10
CA ARG A 101 7.25 23.34 -9.04
C ARG A 101 6.63 22.88 -7.74
N LEU A 102 5.34 23.17 -7.53
CA LEU A 102 4.57 22.68 -6.40
C LEU A 102 3.32 21.98 -6.89
N MET A 103 3.15 20.73 -6.52
CA MET A 103 1.97 19.94 -6.81
C MET A 103 1.31 19.53 -5.49
N LEU A 104 0.03 19.87 -5.36
CA LEU A 104 -0.81 19.47 -4.25
C LEU A 104 -1.78 18.41 -4.74
N THR A 105 -2.02 17.37 -3.96
CA THR A 105 -3.02 16.35 -4.24
C THR A 105 -3.89 16.20 -3.01
N LEU A 106 -5.20 16.35 -3.20
CA LEU A 106 -6.22 16.09 -2.19
C LEU A 106 -7.06 14.94 -2.67
N GLY A 107 -7.42 14.04 -1.78
CA GLY A 107 -8.30 12.92 -2.12
C GLY A 107 -9.14 12.50 -0.93
N TYR A 108 -10.39 12.22 -1.20
CA TYR A 108 -11.29 11.56 -0.28
C TYR A 108 -11.95 10.37 -0.96
N LYS A 109 -12.05 9.28 -0.24
CA LYS A 109 -12.66 8.04 -0.70
C LYS A 109 -13.49 7.44 0.42
N TYR A 110 -14.70 7.06 0.09
CA TYR A 110 -15.60 6.32 0.95
C TYR A 110 -15.98 4.99 0.31
N GLN A 111 -16.04 3.95 1.10
CA GLN A 111 -16.39 2.61 0.67
C GLN A 111 -17.27 1.96 1.72
N ASP A 112 -18.28 1.23 1.29
CA ASP A 112 -19.13 0.39 2.15
C ASP A 112 -19.55 -0.91 1.43
N ASP A 113 -20.17 -1.81 2.17
CA ASP A 113 -20.71 -3.07 1.69
C ASP A 113 -22.26 -3.15 1.74
N ASP A 114 -22.91 -1.99 1.89
CA ASP A 114 -24.38 -1.91 1.98
C ASP A 114 -25.02 -1.70 0.59
N ILE A 115 -24.83 -2.64 -0.33
CA ILE A 115 -25.43 -2.54 -1.67
C ILE A 115 -26.91 -2.88 -1.66
N LEU A 116 -27.32 -3.86 -0.86
CA LEU A 116 -28.69 -4.36 -0.86
C LEU A 116 -29.59 -3.73 0.21
N THR A 117 -29.06 -2.80 1.02
CA THR A 117 -29.78 -2.13 2.13
C THR A 117 -30.48 -3.10 3.11
N ILE A 118 -29.97 -4.33 3.21
CA ILE A 118 -30.51 -5.39 4.09
C ILE A 118 -29.54 -5.78 5.20
N VAL A 119 -28.36 -5.15 5.26
CA VAL A 119 -27.32 -5.49 6.22
C VAL A 119 -27.50 -4.62 7.47
N GLU A 120 -27.80 -5.24 8.62
CA GLU A 120 -27.86 -4.53 9.90
C GLU A 120 -26.52 -3.91 10.31
N LYS A 121 -25.40 -4.50 9.85
CA LYS A 121 -24.04 -4.10 10.22
C LYS A 121 -23.24 -3.79 8.97
N ILE A 122 -23.16 -2.51 8.66
CA ILE A 122 -22.47 -2.00 7.48
C ILE A 122 -20.98 -1.89 7.76
N LYS A 123 -20.17 -2.55 6.94
CA LYS A 123 -18.73 -2.32 6.94
C LYS A 123 -18.41 -1.11 6.09
N SER A 124 -17.77 -0.15 6.68
CA SER A 124 -17.38 1.08 6.00
C SER A 124 -15.90 1.38 6.15
N GLN A 125 -15.37 2.05 5.16
CA GLN A 125 -14.02 2.59 5.19
C GLN A 125 -14.01 3.98 4.57
N ASN A 126 -13.47 4.94 5.28
CA ASN A 126 -13.18 6.26 4.75
C ASN A 126 -11.66 6.45 4.62
N THR A 127 -11.23 7.18 3.62
CA THR A 127 -9.82 7.49 3.39
C THR A 127 -9.70 8.94 2.98
N LEU A 128 -8.95 9.70 3.76
CA LEU A 128 -8.49 11.05 3.40
C LEU A 128 -7.02 10.98 2.99
N SER A 129 -6.65 11.64 1.91
CA SER A 129 -5.27 11.72 1.45
C SER A 129 -4.88 13.15 1.11
N LEU A 130 -3.69 13.54 1.51
CA LEU A 130 -3.04 14.80 1.19
C LEU A 130 -1.64 14.50 0.68
N GLY A 131 -1.29 15.03 -0.49
CA GLY A 131 0.05 14.94 -1.05
C GLY A 131 0.60 16.33 -1.38
N VAL A 132 1.85 16.56 -1.06
CA VAL A 132 2.59 17.77 -1.44
C VAL A 132 3.89 17.33 -2.09
N ASN A 133 4.11 17.73 -3.33
CA ASN A 133 5.36 17.48 -4.03
C ASN A 133 5.96 18.83 -4.44
N ALA A 134 7.13 19.15 -3.89
CA ALA A 134 7.87 20.36 -4.18
C ALA A 134 9.13 20.04 -4.98
N LEU A 135 9.22 20.63 -6.16
CA LEU A 135 10.33 20.50 -7.13
C LEU A 135 10.91 21.89 -7.41
N PRO A 136 11.65 22.49 -6.47
CA PRO A 136 12.02 23.91 -6.53
C PRO A 136 12.97 24.24 -7.68
N GLY A 137 13.65 23.26 -8.25
CA GLY A 137 14.52 23.42 -9.40
C GLY A 137 15.93 22.85 -9.18
N PRO A 138 16.83 23.01 -10.15
CA PRO A 138 18.18 22.47 -10.09
C PRO A 138 18.95 22.94 -8.86
N GLY A 139 19.70 22.05 -8.22
CA GLY A 139 20.54 22.35 -7.07
C GLY A 139 19.81 22.53 -5.74
N LEU A 140 18.49 22.42 -5.71
CA LEU A 140 17.69 22.47 -4.50
C LEU A 140 17.08 21.09 -4.18
N PRO A 141 16.82 20.79 -2.89
CA PRO A 141 16.21 19.52 -2.51
C PRO A 141 14.76 19.43 -3.01
N THR A 142 14.37 18.25 -3.47
CA THR A 142 12.97 17.90 -3.73
C THR A 142 12.35 17.37 -2.46
N LEU A 143 11.09 17.71 -2.21
CA LEU A 143 10.31 17.27 -1.06
C LEU A 143 9.04 16.59 -1.56
N ASN A 144 8.77 15.40 -1.04
CA ASN A 144 7.47 14.74 -1.14
C ASN A 144 6.93 14.51 0.27
N PHE A 145 5.74 15.02 0.53
CA PHE A 145 4.99 14.79 1.75
C PHE A 145 3.68 14.10 1.40
N THR A 146 3.34 13.06 2.12
CA THR A 146 2.06 12.35 1.98
C THR A 146 1.47 12.12 3.37
N TYR A 147 0.22 12.48 3.53
CA TYR A 147 -0.60 12.14 4.68
C TYR A 147 -1.79 11.32 4.21
N ARG A 148 -2.08 10.23 4.90
CA ARG A 148 -3.24 9.39 4.64
C ARG A 148 -3.87 8.97 5.95
N SER A 149 -5.16 9.22 6.07
CA SER A 149 -5.99 8.83 7.22
C SER A 149 -7.04 7.84 6.76
N ILE A 150 -7.15 6.69 7.43
CA ILE A 150 -8.07 5.60 7.09
C ILE A 150 -8.87 5.25 8.32
N GLY A 151 -10.18 5.51 8.28
CA GLY A 151 -11.13 5.01 9.27
C GLY A 151 -11.76 3.71 8.75
N ARG A 152 -11.91 2.72 9.62
CA ARG A 152 -12.62 1.48 9.34
C ARG A 152 -13.60 1.19 10.44
N ASP A 153 -14.82 0.81 10.06
CA ASP A 153 -15.88 0.41 10.97
C ASP A 153 -16.61 -0.79 10.37
N ASN A 154 -16.87 -1.81 11.17
CA ASN A 154 -17.66 -2.95 10.74
C ASN A 154 -19.11 -2.92 11.23
N GLY A 155 -19.56 -1.78 11.77
CA GLY A 155 -20.93 -1.59 12.28
C GLY A 155 -21.28 -2.45 13.49
N THR A 156 -20.33 -3.20 14.05
CA THR A 156 -20.57 -4.05 15.21
C THR A 156 -20.25 -3.28 16.49
N THR A 157 -21.23 -3.05 17.33
CA THR A 157 -21.09 -2.30 18.60
C THR A 157 -21.04 -3.20 19.81
N GLU A 158 -21.54 -4.42 19.69
CA GLU A 158 -21.67 -5.38 20.79
C GLU A 158 -20.78 -6.60 20.60
N ARG A 159 -20.29 -7.15 21.69
CA ARG A 159 -19.59 -8.44 21.70
C ARG A 159 -20.59 -9.57 21.46
N VAL A 160 -20.18 -10.58 20.74
CA VAL A 160 -21.00 -11.79 20.53
C VAL A 160 -20.71 -12.76 21.65
N GLN A 161 -21.73 -13.08 22.45
CA GLN A 161 -21.64 -14.11 23.47
C GLN A 161 -21.88 -15.47 22.82
N LEU A 162 -20.90 -16.37 22.88
CA LEU A 162 -20.98 -17.71 22.29
C LEU A 162 -21.53 -18.73 23.27
N THR A 163 -21.19 -18.59 24.57
CA THR A 163 -21.67 -19.41 25.68
C THR A 163 -21.77 -18.53 26.92
N ASP A 164 -22.31 -19.04 28.04
CA ASP A 164 -22.37 -18.33 29.30
C ASP A 164 -21.00 -17.87 29.83
N THR A 165 -19.92 -18.49 29.35
CA THR A 165 -18.54 -18.21 29.80
C THR A 165 -17.60 -17.73 28.70
N THR A 166 -18.00 -17.80 27.43
CA THR A 166 -17.15 -17.41 26.29
C THR A 166 -17.82 -16.36 25.43
N SER A 167 -17.12 -15.28 25.16
CA SER A 167 -17.54 -14.24 24.23
C SER A 167 -16.46 -14.03 23.14
N THR A 168 -16.87 -13.58 21.99
CA THR A 168 -15.96 -13.15 20.93
C THR A 168 -16.19 -11.66 20.65
N ASP A 169 -15.10 -10.91 20.52
CA ASP A 169 -15.13 -9.48 20.20
C ASP A 169 -14.71 -9.26 18.74
N ASN A 170 -15.71 -9.23 17.85
CA ASN A 170 -15.53 -8.98 16.42
C ASN A 170 -15.74 -7.51 16.04
N ARG A 171 -15.83 -6.62 17.03
CA ARG A 171 -15.99 -5.17 16.79
C ARG A 171 -14.73 -4.64 16.11
N GLU A 172 -14.90 -3.88 15.05
CA GLU A 172 -13.82 -3.13 14.39
C GLU A 172 -14.25 -1.66 14.27
N ASN A 173 -13.56 -0.78 14.96
CA ASN A 173 -13.62 0.67 14.74
C ASN A 173 -12.22 1.21 14.92
N THR A 174 -11.47 1.25 13.83
CA THR A 174 -10.06 1.61 13.86
C THR A 174 -9.78 2.85 13.03
N HIS A 175 -8.80 3.61 13.46
CA HIS A 175 -8.29 4.78 12.74
C HIS A 175 -6.80 4.63 12.52
N THR A 176 -6.38 4.72 11.26
CA THR A 176 -4.97 4.62 10.88
C THR A 176 -4.51 5.91 10.25
N ASN A 177 -3.49 6.53 10.85
CA ASN A 177 -2.78 7.66 10.29
C ASN A 177 -1.45 7.19 9.70
N ASN A 178 -1.14 7.67 8.52
CA ASN A 178 0.13 7.40 7.85
C ASN A 178 0.70 8.74 7.35
N VAL A 179 1.88 9.07 7.83
CA VAL A 179 2.66 10.24 7.39
C VAL A 179 3.92 9.73 6.72
N MET A 180 4.19 10.23 5.53
CA MET A 180 5.44 9.96 4.83
C MET A 180 6.06 11.26 4.35
N VAL A 181 7.33 11.44 4.66
CA VAL A 181 8.16 12.54 4.17
C VAL A 181 9.35 11.95 3.44
N ASN A 182 9.58 12.41 2.22
CA ASN A 182 10.74 12.01 1.44
C ASN A 182 11.45 13.27 0.92
N ILE A 183 12.75 13.34 1.17
CA ILE A 183 13.61 14.45 0.74
C ILE A 183 14.73 13.87 -0.10
N ASN A 184 14.93 14.43 -1.29
CA ASN A 184 16.04 14.07 -2.16
C ASN A 184 16.80 15.32 -2.56
N HIS A 185 18.12 15.26 -2.43
CA HIS A 185 19.00 16.36 -2.78
C HIS A 185 20.23 15.84 -3.51
N ARG A 186 20.48 16.36 -4.69
CA ARG A 186 21.71 16.13 -5.40
C ARG A 186 22.53 17.43 -5.40
N PHE A 187 23.77 17.30 -4.99
CA PHE A 187 24.71 18.44 -4.94
C PHE A 187 26.10 17.99 -5.37
N ASP A 188 26.78 18.87 -6.04
CA ASP A 188 28.14 18.66 -6.53
C ASP A 188 29.06 19.60 -5.73
N LEU A 189 30.02 18.99 -5.04
CA LEU A 189 31.16 19.66 -4.39
C LEU A 189 32.42 19.31 -5.19
N ILE A 190 33.39 18.64 -4.56
CA ILE A 190 34.52 18.02 -5.28
C ILE A 190 34.03 16.79 -6.05
N TRP A 191 33.00 16.14 -5.53
CA TRP A 191 32.34 14.95 -6.08
C TRP A 191 30.84 15.15 -6.16
N SER A 192 30.16 14.26 -6.91
CA SER A 192 28.70 14.29 -7.01
C SER A 192 28.08 13.46 -5.90
N HIS A 193 27.22 14.08 -5.11
CA HIS A 193 26.52 13.48 -4.00
C HIS A 193 25.02 13.41 -4.25
N SER A 194 24.39 12.33 -3.82
CA SER A 194 22.93 12.20 -3.79
C SER A 194 22.53 11.79 -2.38
N LEU A 195 21.87 12.68 -1.67
CA LEU A 195 21.32 12.44 -0.34
C LEU A 195 19.82 12.20 -0.46
N SER A 196 19.33 11.12 0.13
CA SER A 196 17.90 10.91 0.30
C SER A 196 17.58 10.63 1.77
N GLY A 197 16.46 11.17 2.23
CA GLY A 197 15.90 10.91 3.54
C GLY A 197 14.44 10.54 3.41
N THR A 198 14.02 9.50 4.11
CA THR A 198 12.61 9.07 4.18
C THR A 198 12.23 8.91 5.64
N PHE A 199 11.13 9.53 6.01
CA PHE A 199 10.47 9.32 7.29
C PHE A 199 9.07 8.75 7.02
N VAL A 200 8.71 7.69 7.72
CA VAL A 200 7.36 7.10 7.69
C VAL A 200 6.91 6.92 9.13
N ASP A 201 5.70 7.37 9.41
CA ASP A 201 5.01 7.15 10.67
C ASP A 201 3.62 6.58 10.38
N VAL A 202 3.33 5.42 10.95
CA VAL A 202 2.05 4.75 10.84
C VAL A 202 1.54 4.49 12.24
N ALA A 203 0.42 5.09 12.59
CA ALA A 203 -0.27 4.85 13.85
C ALA A 203 -1.68 4.33 13.56
N LYS A 204 -2.01 3.18 14.11
CA LYS A 204 -3.35 2.61 14.09
C LYS A 204 -3.89 2.58 15.51
N GLU A 205 -5.04 3.18 15.72
CA GLU A 205 -5.75 3.24 16.97
C GLU A 205 -7.02 2.41 16.89
N ASP A 206 -7.38 1.74 17.97
CA ASP A 206 -8.69 1.15 18.17
C ASP A 206 -9.55 2.10 19.00
N LYS A 207 -10.77 2.36 18.55
CA LYS A 207 -11.70 3.25 19.26
C LYS A 207 -12.46 2.55 20.40
N PHE A 208 -12.40 1.25 20.48
CA PHE A 208 -13.00 0.50 21.61
C PHE A 208 -12.00 0.41 22.77
N SER A 209 -12.18 1.31 23.75
CA SER A 209 -11.35 1.35 24.97
C SER A 209 -11.66 0.21 25.96
N ASP A 210 -12.77 -0.49 25.77
CA ASP A 210 -13.29 -1.54 26.65
C ASP A 210 -13.02 -2.95 26.12
N ARG A 211 -12.01 -3.12 25.24
CA ARG A 211 -11.61 -4.46 24.79
C ARG A 211 -11.18 -5.30 25.97
N ALA A 212 -11.69 -6.52 26.02
CA ALA A 212 -11.31 -7.47 27.04
C ALA A 212 -9.83 -7.85 26.90
N ASP A 213 -9.16 -8.12 28.03
CA ASP A 213 -7.72 -8.44 28.08
C ASP A 213 -7.38 -9.74 27.34
N ASP A 214 -8.37 -10.57 27.02
CA ASP A 214 -8.23 -11.83 26.26
C ASP A 214 -8.24 -11.62 24.73
N PHE A 215 -8.43 -10.39 24.23
CA PHE A 215 -8.36 -10.09 22.80
C PHE A 215 -7.06 -9.35 22.44
N VAL A 216 -6.57 -9.67 21.26
CA VAL A 216 -5.41 -8.97 20.68
C VAL A 216 -5.82 -7.56 20.26
N ASP A 217 -5.20 -6.55 20.87
CA ASP A 217 -5.43 -5.15 20.53
C ASP A 217 -4.96 -4.87 19.07
N PRO A 218 -5.84 -4.38 18.18
CA PRO A 218 -5.47 -4.05 16.82
C PRO A 218 -4.64 -2.76 16.68
N ALA A 219 -4.44 -2.03 17.75
CA ALA A 219 -3.62 -0.81 17.75
C ALA A 219 -2.16 -1.16 17.48
N MET A 220 -1.51 -0.36 16.66
CA MET A 220 -0.09 -0.50 16.34
C MET A 220 0.53 0.86 16.02
N SER A 221 1.80 0.97 16.27
CA SER A 221 2.60 2.12 15.86
C SER A 221 3.88 1.64 15.18
N THR A 222 4.26 2.29 14.08
CA THR A 222 5.52 1.99 13.39
C THR A 222 6.13 3.29 12.87
N GLN A 223 7.38 3.53 13.24
CA GLN A 223 8.17 4.66 12.75
C GLN A 223 9.39 4.14 12.01
N VAL A 224 9.64 4.67 10.82
CA VAL A 224 10.82 4.33 10.02
C VAL A 224 11.53 5.60 9.59
N ILE A 225 12.83 5.66 9.85
CA ILE A 225 13.72 6.67 9.32
C ILE A 225 14.74 5.96 8.44
N ASN A 226 14.86 6.40 7.20
CA ASN A 226 15.89 5.93 6.28
C ASN A 226 16.67 7.11 5.74
N ILE A 227 18.00 7.01 5.78
CA ILE A 227 18.93 8.01 5.21
C ILE A 227 19.89 7.27 4.29
N SER A 228 19.98 7.76 3.05
CA SER A 228 20.90 7.21 2.04
C SER A 228 21.76 8.31 1.47
N LEU A 229 23.07 8.08 1.44
CA LEU A 229 24.04 8.94 0.79
C LEU A 229 24.79 8.13 -0.26
N THR A 230 24.72 8.57 -1.52
CA THR A 230 25.51 8.01 -2.60
C THR A 230 26.51 9.06 -3.08
N THR A 231 27.78 8.69 -3.18
CA THR A 231 28.84 9.55 -3.69
C THR A 231 29.46 8.93 -4.93
N ARG A 232 29.59 9.71 -5.97
CA ARG A 232 30.34 9.40 -7.21
C ARG A 232 31.60 10.26 -7.23
N TYR A 233 32.74 9.63 -7.23
CA TYR A 233 34.03 10.28 -7.19
C TYR A 233 34.49 10.66 -8.63
N THR A 234 35.53 11.45 -8.73
CA THR A 234 36.19 11.78 -10.00
C THR A 234 36.78 10.51 -10.67
N ILE A 235 37.30 9.59 -9.85
CA ILE A 235 37.62 8.22 -10.28
C ILE A 235 36.32 7.41 -10.40
N PRO A 236 36.28 6.29 -11.16
CA PRO A 236 35.05 5.51 -11.34
C PRO A 236 34.59 4.75 -10.08
N LEU A 237 34.90 5.25 -8.92
CA LEU A 237 34.43 4.75 -7.63
C LEU A 237 33.07 5.34 -7.32
N LYS A 238 32.15 4.47 -6.89
CA LYS A 238 30.87 4.85 -6.32
C LYS A 238 30.75 4.23 -4.94
N THR A 239 30.39 5.03 -3.94
CA THR A 239 30.08 4.53 -2.59
C THR A 239 28.63 4.85 -2.25
N SER A 240 28.02 4.01 -1.44
CA SER A 240 26.70 4.27 -0.86
C SER A 240 26.69 3.89 0.63
N PHE A 241 26.11 4.77 1.40
CA PHE A 241 25.82 4.56 2.80
C PHE A 241 24.31 4.62 3.00
N ASN A 242 23.75 3.61 3.68
CA ASN A 242 22.34 3.58 4.04
C ASN A 242 22.23 3.32 5.54
N PHE A 243 21.42 4.13 6.19
CA PHE A 243 21.05 3.99 7.59
C PHE A 243 19.54 3.88 7.71
N THR A 244 19.05 2.89 8.45
CA THR A 244 17.62 2.73 8.72
C THR A 244 17.42 2.51 10.22
N ALA A 245 16.54 3.31 10.80
CA ALA A 245 15.99 3.10 12.14
C ALA A 245 14.49 2.79 11.99
N ASN A 246 14.06 1.72 12.63
CA ASN A 246 12.66 1.31 12.68
C ASN A 246 12.29 1.03 14.13
N SER A 247 11.20 1.61 14.59
CA SER A 247 10.58 1.31 15.88
C SER A 247 9.14 0.89 15.66
N SER A 248 8.75 -0.25 16.18
CA SER A 248 7.39 -0.78 16.04
C SER A 248 6.86 -1.22 17.39
N GLU A 249 5.67 -0.75 17.72
CA GLU A 249 4.88 -1.21 18.85
C GLU A 249 3.72 -2.04 18.33
N LEU A 250 3.61 -3.26 18.78
CA LEU A 250 2.65 -4.25 18.31
C LEU A 250 2.02 -4.96 19.52
N SER A 251 0.79 -5.39 19.36
CA SER A 251 0.21 -6.35 20.30
C SER A 251 0.88 -7.71 20.12
N THR A 252 1.38 -8.27 21.21
CA THR A 252 2.05 -9.58 21.26
C THR A 252 1.15 -10.69 21.80
N GLY A 253 0.00 -10.32 22.32
CA GLY A 253 -1.02 -11.20 22.88
C GLY A 253 -2.12 -10.39 23.52
N PRO A 254 -3.15 -11.06 24.08
CA PRO A 254 -4.20 -10.39 24.80
C PRO A 254 -3.63 -9.54 25.95
N GLY A 255 -4.01 -8.25 25.99
CA GLY A 255 -3.55 -7.31 27.01
C GLY A 255 -2.04 -7.00 27.03
N GLN A 256 -1.29 -7.50 26.04
CA GLN A 256 0.17 -7.34 25.99
C GLN A 256 0.60 -6.54 24.78
N ARG A 257 1.48 -5.57 24.98
CA ARG A 257 2.17 -4.82 23.92
C ARG A 257 3.67 -5.01 24.05
N GLY A 258 4.32 -5.11 22.92
CA GLY A 258 5.77 -5.21 22.83
C GLY A 258 6.31 -4.18 21.84
N THR A 259 7.45 -3.62 22.17
CA THR A 259 8.19 -2.74 21.28
C THR A 259 9.36 -3.50 20.67
N GLN A 260 9.59 -3.30 19.39
CA GLN A 260 10.74 -3.83 18.68
C GLN A 260 11.43 -2.70 17.93
N ASP A 261 12.67 -2.42 18.30
CA ASP A 261 13.51 -1.45 17.63
C ASP A 261 14.53 -2.15 16.74
N PHE A 262 14.76 -1.57 15.56
CA PHE A 262 15.75 -2.03 14.59
C PHE A 262 16.60 -0.87 14.10
N LEU A 263 17.90 -1.03 14.19
CA LEU A 263 18.90 -0.16 13.57
C LEU A 263 19.68 -0.97 12.55
N THR A 264 19.77 -0.46 11.32
CA THR A 264 20.64 -1.04 10.30
C THR A 264 21.53 0.01 9.68
N ALA A 265 22.78 -0.35 9.40
CA ALA A 265 23.70 0.47 8.65
C ALA A 265 24.39 -0.38 7.59
N ASN A 266 24.41 0.13 6.36
CA ASN A 266 25.05 -0.52 5.23
C ASN A 266 26.00 0.46 4.57
N PHE A 267 27.20 0.00 4.26
CA PHE A 267 28.17 0.72 3.44
C PHE A 267 28.57 -0.17 2.27
N ASP A 268 28.46 0.37 1.07
CA ASP A 268 28.80 -0.31 -0.18
C ASP A 268 29.77 0.53 -0.99
N ALA A 269 30.73 -0.13 -1.60
CA ALA A 269 31.64 0.44 -2.57
C ALA A 269 31.62 -0.37 -3.87
N GLU A 270 31.67 0.31 -4.98
CA GLU A 270 31.60 -0.26 -6.32
C GLU A 270 32.66 0.41 -7.18
N TYR A 271 33.50 -0.39 -7.83
CA TYR A 271 34.55 0.10 -8.72
C TYR A 271 34.57 -0.70 -10.02
N PRO A 272 34.32 -0.06 -11.16
CA PRO A 272 34.48 -0.69 -12.48
C PRO A 272 35.95 -0.64 -12.92
N PHE A 273 36.45 -1.79 -13.30
CA PHE A 273 37.77 -1.97 -13.91
C PHE A 273 37.60 -2.25 -15.42
N ILE A 274 38.70 -2.07 -16.18
CA ILE A 274 38.83 -2.47 -17.58
C ILE A 274 37.64 -1.97 -18.42
N ASN A 275 37.43 -0.63 -18.44
CA ASN A 275 36.36 0.00 -19.24
C ASN A 275 34.96 -0.60 -18.96
N ASN A 276 34.63 -0.86 -17.69
CA ASN A 276 33.37 -1.49 -17.24
C ASN A 276 33.18 -2.97 -17.59
N LEU A 277 34.19 -3.64 -18.10
CA LEU A 277 34.12 -5.10 -18.33
C LEU A 277 34.13 -5.88 -17.01
N LEU A 278 34.83 -5.35 -16.00
CA LEU A 278 34.91 -5.95 -14.67
C LEU A 278 34.40 -4.97 -13.61
N LEU A 279 33.34 -5.32 -12.91
CA LEU A 279 32.81 -4.54 -11.81
C LEU A 279 33.02 -5.28 -10.49
N VAL A 280 33.77 -4.67 -9.59
CA VAL A 280 34.01 -5.20 -8.25
C VAL A 280 33.14 -4.44 -7.25
N LYS A 281 32.47 -5.17 -6.39
CA LYS A 281 31.63 -4.63 -5.31
C LYS A 281 32.07 -5.17 -3.98
N GLY A 282 32.03 -4.33 -2.96
CA GLY A 282 32.27 -4.73 -1.58
C GLY A 282 31.38 -3.94 -0.63
N GLY A 283 31.08 -4.52 0.52
CA GLY A 283 30.26 -3.80 1.49
C GLY A 283 30.25 -4.44 2.85
N ILE A 284 29.84 -3.64 3.81
CA ILE A 284 29.66 -4.01 5.21
C ILE A 284 28.22 -3.69 5.57
N ASN A 285 27.56 -4.61 6.25
CA ASN A 285 26.24 -4.40 6.80
C ASN A 285 26.23 -4.75 8.29
N THR A 286 25.53 -3.98 9.06
CA THR A 286 25.29 -4.26 10.47
C THR A 286 23.86 -3.96 10.84
N ALA A 287 23.33 -4.72 11.78
CA ALA A 287 22.05 -4.41 12.37
C ALA A 287 22.02 -4.78 13.85
N ARG A 288 21.18 -4.06 14.57
CA ARG A 288 20.85 -4.31 15.96
C ARG A 288 19.34 -4.20 16.14
N GLY A 289 18.75 -5.23 16.72
CA GLY A 289 17.34 -5.24 17.17
C GLY A 289 17.31 -5.35 18.68
N THR A 290 16.45 -4.59 19.33
CA THR A 290 16.22 -4.59 20.77
C THR A 290 14.72 -4.57 21.04
N GLY A 291 14.28 -5.20 22.13
CA GLY A 291 12.90 -5.25 22.53
C GLY A 291 12.36 -6.67 22.63
N MET A 292 11.32 -7.00 21.88
CA MET A 292 10.72 -8.36 21.91
C MET A 292 11.73 -9.45 21.56
N VAL A 293 12.63 -9.15 20.63
CA VAL A 293 13.72 -10.05 20.24
C VAL A 293 15.02 -9.28 20.13
N ASP A 294 15.96 -9.59 21.04
CA ASP A 294 17.30 -9.05 20.95
C ASP A 294 18.12 -9.79 19.89
N MET A 295 18.55 -9.05 18.88
CA MET A 295 19.40 -9.58 17.84
C MET A 295 20.44 -8.56 17.36
N SER A 296 21.57 -9.06 16.92
CA SER A 296 22.54 -8.24 16.21
C SER A 296 23.23 -9.07 15.12
N TRP A 297 23.64 -8.42 14.07
CA TRP A 297 24.52 -9.06 13.09
C TRP A 297 25.53 -8.08 12.49
N LEU A 298 26.63 -8.65 12.06
CA LEU A 298 27.64 -8.00 11.24
C LEU A 298 27.86 -8.87 10.01
N GLY A 299 27.81 -8.27 8.84
CA GLY A 299 28.00 -8.96 7.57
C GLY A 299 29.01 -8.25 6.68
N PHE A 300 29.71 -9.04 5.91
CA PHE A 300 30.60 -8.59 4.84
C PHE A 300 30.12 -9.19 3.54
N LYS A 301 29.98 -8.38 2.50
CA LYS A 301 29.60 -8.84 1.18
C LYS A 301 30.63 -8.41 0.16
N GLY A 302 30.84 -9.25 -0.85
CA GLY A 302 31.70 -8.97 -1.96
C GLY A 302 31.15 -9.60 -3.22
N GLY A 303 31.43 -9.03 -4.37
CA GLY A 303 30.95 -9.56 -5.62
C GLY A 303 31.73 -9.03 -6.80
N ILE A 304 31.74 -9.82 -7.85
CA ILE A 304 32.37 -9.49 -9.11
C ILE A 304 31.36 -9.74 -10.21
N ARG A 305 31.16 -8.74 -11.06
CA ARG A 305 30.50 -8.91 -12.34
C ARG A 305 31.52 -8.75 -13.45
N TRP A 306 31.68 -9.79 -14.23
CA TRP A 306 32.61 -9.80 -15.33
C TRP A 306 31.85 -10.02 -16.64
N ARG A 307 31.88 -9.02 -17.51
CA ARG A 307 31.41 -9.15 -18.91
C ARG A 307 32.55 -9.72 -19.75
N ILE A 308 32.45 -11.01 -20.03
CA ILE A 308 33.48 -11.75 -20.78
C ILE A 308 33.38 -11.45 -22.29
N MET A 309 32.12 -11.33 -22.76
CA MET A 309 31.73 -10.94 -24.12
C MET A 309 30.50 -10.06 -24.03
N ASP A 310 30.08 -9.43 -25.12
CA ASP A 310 28.89 -8.54 -25.12
C ASP A 310 27.63 -9.28 -24.65
N ASP A 311 27.53 -10.57 -25.03
CA ASP A 311 26.35 -11.40 -24.70
C ASP A 311 26.59 -12.35 -23.51
N PHE A 312 27.76 -12.31 -22.89
CA PHE A 312 28.13 -13.27 -21.86
C PHE A 312 28.73 -12.60 -20.63
N SER A 313 28.05 -12.76 -19.46
CA SER A 313 28.53 -12.23 -18.19
C SER A 313 28.53 -13.27 -17.07
N LEU A 314 29.54 -13.18 -16.22
CA LEU A 314 29.66 -13.91 -14.96
C LEU A 314 29.39 -12.95 -13.82
N ASN A 315 28.47 -13.30 -12.94
CA ASN A 315 28.19 -12.56 -11.71
C ASN A 315 28.38 -13.47 -10.51
N THR A 316 29.35 -13.13 -9.66
CA THR A 316 29.63 -13.86 -8.42
C THR A 316 29.36 -12.96 -7.22
N GLN A 317 28.80 -13.52 -6.18
CA GLN A 317 28.54 -12.82 -4.94
C GLN A 317 28.83 -13.74 -3.75
N GLY A 318 29.56 -13.23 -2.77
CA GLY A 318 29.79 -13.86 -1.47
C GLY A 318 29.30 -12.98 -0.34
N GLU A 319 28.76 -13.58 0.68
CA GLU A 319 28.35 -12.91 1.93
C GLU A 319 28.76 -13.77 3.12
N PHE A 320 29.46 -13.15 4.06
CA PHE A 320 29.66 -13.69 5.39
C PHE A 320 28.80 -12.90 6.37
N ARG A 321 28.06 -13.59 7.22
CA ARG A 321 27.21 -12.97 8.24
C ARG A 321 27.42 -13.67 9.58
N SER A 322 27.75 -12.89 10.60
CA SER A 322 27.75 -13.32 12.00
C SER A 322 26.53 -12.73 12.69
N LYS A 323 25.63 -13.57 13.15
CA LYS A 323 24.36 -13.18 13.80
C LYS A 323 24.34 -13.69 15.24
N LYS A 324 23.95 -12.82 16.17
CA LYS A 324 23.66 -13.16 17.57
C LYS A 324 22.17 -12.95 17.83
N THR A 325 21.51 -13.96 18.39
CA THR A 325 20.09 -13.90 18.77
C THR A 325 19.90 -14.67 20.08
N GLY A 326 19.33 -14.01 21.10
CA GLY A 326 19.10 -14.67 22.41
C GLY A 326 20.36 -15.26 23.03
N GLY A 327 21.53 -14.62 22.84
CA GLY A 327 22.80 -15.14 23.33
C GLY A 327 23.51 -16.17 22.44
N ILE A 328 22.85 -16.70 21.41
CA ILE A 328 23.41 -17.71 20.50
C ILE A 328 24.04 -17.02 19.29
N ASN A 329 25.31 -17.36 19.00
CA ASN A 329 25.99 -16.90 17.80
C ASN A 329 25.88 -17.90 16.67
N LYS A 330 25.51 -17.43 15.48
CA LYS A 330 25.44 -18.20 14.24
C LYS A 330 26.20 -17.49 13.13
N ASN A 331 27.15 -18.19 12.54
CA ASN A 331 27.86 -17.72 11.35
C ASN A 331 27.27 -18.37 10.11
N THR A 332 27.09 -17.59 9.06
CA THR A 332 26.54 -18.04 7.78
C THR A 332 27.43 -17.53 6.66
N ILE A 333 27.78 -18.39 5.74
CA ILE A 333 28.47 -18.03 4.49
C ILE A 333 27.53 -18.38 3.37
N ILE A 334 27.28 -17.43 2.47
CA ILE A 334 26.48 -17.60 1.28
C ILE A 334 27.37 -17.25 0.09
N ALA A 335 27.48 -18.15 -0.86
CA ALA A 335 28.14 -17.90 -2.13
C ALA A 335 27.18 -18.19 -3.27
N ARG A 336 27.14 -17.32 -4.25
CA ARG A 336 26.32 -17.45 -5.47
C ARG A 336 27.17 -17.13 -6.69
N ALA A 337 26.96 -17.89 -7.75
CA ALA A 337 27.55 -17.61 -9.05
C ALA A 337 26.47 -17.81 -10.13
N ASN A 338 26.27 -16.80 -10.95
CA ASN A 338 25.33 -16.83 -12.07
C ASN A 338 26.09 -16.56 -13.37
N LEU A 339 25.84 -17.38 -14.36
CA LEU A 339 26.23 -17.15 -15.74
C LEU A 339 25.00 -16.66 -16.50
N GLU A 340 25.14 -15.55 -17.19
CA GLU A 340 24.07 -14.92 -17.94
C GLU A 340 24.51 -14.79 -19.40
N TYR A 341 23.68 -15.32 -20.29
CA TYR A 341 23.87 -15.24 -21.74
C TYR A 341 22.61 -14.62 -22.35
N SER A 342 22.78 -13.55 -23.12
CA SER A 342 21.70 -12.86 -23.83
C SER A 342 21.79 -13.19 -25.33
N PHE A 343 20.69 -13.62 -25.93
CA PHE A 343 20.59 -13.91 -27.37
C PHE A 343 20.22 -12.64 -28.14
#